data_1776d0ed0bc031456a031bd0215bab63
#
_entry.id   1776d0ed0bc031456a031bd0215bab63
#
_cell.length_a   1.000
_cell.length_b   1.000
_cell.length_c   1.000
_cell.angle_alpha   90.00
_cell.angle_beta   90.00
_cell.angle_gamma   90.00
#
_symmetry.space_group_name_H-M   'P 1'
#
loop_
_entity.id
_entity.type
_entity.pdbx_description
1 polymer ?
#
loop_
_entity_poly.entity_id
_entity_poly.type
_entity_poly.pdbx_seq_one_letter_code
_entity_poly.pdbx_strand_id
1 'polypeptide(L)'
;VRELAAYYKDKRNYDKAYLFYKEWLQYYPEDVPGLVACAEMQMMRGEAKDALKLYETVLALDADNLQANIFLGNYYYLQAERKKKTLEDNYKKIVSPTRMQYASYRNGLSDVFANGYDKAKNYLQKVLQLFPSTEAGKTLERIKILEKEMNK
;
A
#
# COMPACT_ATOMS: atom_id res chain seq x y z
N VAL A 1 -18.74 -0.83 -22.76
CA VAL A 1 -18.07 -1.70 -21.78
C VAL A 1 -17.71 -0.92 -20.51
N ARG A 2 -17.01 0.19 -20.68
CA ARG A 2 -16.61 1.05 -19.54
C ARG A 2 -17.82 1.61 -18.79
N GLU A 3 -18.86 2.01 -19.50
CA GLU A 3 -20.10 2.52 -18.91
C GLU A 3 -20.84 1.45 -18.12
N LEU A 4 -20.87 0.21 -18.63
CA LEU A 4 -21.41 -0.93 -17.91
C LEU A 4 -20.63 -1.25 -16.65
N ALA A 5 -19.30 -1.15 -16.72
CA ALA A 5 -18.45 -1.33 -15.57
C ALA A 5 -18.76 -0.31 -14.47
N ALA A 6 -18.89 0.96 -14.84
CA ALA A 6 -19.25 2.02 -13.90
C ALA A 6 -20.64 1.80 -13.29
N TYR A 7 -21.60 1.37 -14.10
CA TYR A 7 -22.94 1.06 -13.64
C TYR A 7 -22.94 -0.01 -12.54
N TYR A 8 -22.22 -1.13 -12.77
CA TYR A 8 -22.15 -2.20 -11.79
C TYR A 8 -21.35 -1.81 -10.55
N LYS A 9 -20.33 -0.96 -10.69
CA LYS A 9 -19.61 -0.38 -9.55
C LYS A 9 -20.56 0.42 -8.66
N ASP A 10 -21.39 1.27 -9.26
CA ASP A 10 -22.36 2.08 -8.52
C ASP A 10 -23.42 1.22 -7.82
N LYS A 11 -23.76 0.08 -8.40
CA LYS A 11 -24.66 -0.92 -7.79
C LYS A 11 -23.96 -1.83 -6.80
N ARG A 12 -22.69 -1.61 -6.52
CA ARG A 12 -21.84 -2.43 -5.63
C ARG A 12 -21.73 -3.89 -6.07
N ASN A 13 -21.96 -4.16 -7.34
CA ASN A 13 -21.69 -5.48 -7.92
C ASN A 13 -20.25 -5.50 -8.45
N TYR A 14 -19.30 -5.66 -7.53
CA TYR A 14 -17.88 -5.51 -7.83
C TYR A 14 -17.35 -6.63 -8.73
N ASP A 15 -17.94 -7.82 -8.68
CA ASP A 15 -17.53 -8.93 -9.55
C ASP A 15 -17.83 -8.62 -11.01
N LYS A 16 -19.04 -8.14 -11.32
CA LYS A 16 -19.39 -7.76 -12.67
C LYS A 16 -18.64 -6.52 -13.13
N ALA A 17 -18.50 -5.52 -12.27
CA ALA A 17 -17.70 -4.32 -12.58
C ALA A 17 -16.26 -4.71 -12.94
N TYR A 18 -15.65 -5.60 -12.15
CA TYR A 18 -14.29 -6.09 -12.41
C TYR A 18 -14.17 -6.74 -13.79
N LEU A 19 -15.12 -7.61 -14.13
CA LEU A 19 -15.08 -8.30 -15.43
C LEU A 19 -15.18 -7.32 -16.60
N PHE A 20 -16.02 -6.30 -16.51
CA PHE A 20 -16.14 -5.28 -17.54
C PHE A 20 -14.90 -4.38 -17.63
N TYR A 21 -14.29 -4.02 -16.50
CA TYR A 21 -13.04 -3.26 -16.54
C TYR A 21 -11.90 -4.11 -17.13
N LYS A 22 -11.85 -5.40 -16.85
CA LYS A 22 -10.87 -6.31 -17.47
C LYS A 22 -11.07 -6.38 -18.97
N GLU A 23 -12.32 -6.48 -19.43
CA GLU A 23 -12.63 -6.49 -20.87
C GLU A 23 -12.19 -5.17 -21.52
N TRP A 24 -12.48 -4.04 -20.89
CA TRP A 24 -12.04 -2.73 -21.36
C TRP A 24 -10.53 -2.67 -21.52
N LEU A 25 -9.78 -3.18 -20.56
CA LEU A 25 -8.31 -3.18 -20.57
C LEU A 25 -7.71 -4.10 -21.63
N GLN A 26 -8.45 -5.07 -22.16
CA GLN A 26 -7.99 -5.87 -23.30
C GLN A 26 -7.86 -5.01 -24.55
N TYR A 27 -8.70 -4.01 -24.70
CA TYR A 27 -8.65 -3.07 -25.82
C TYR A 27 -7.79 -1.84 -25.55
N TYR A 28 -7.73 -1.41 -24.30
CA TYR A 28 -7.01 -0.21 -23.87
C TYR A 28 -6.14 -0.53 -22.66
N PRO A 29 -5.04 -1.28 -22.84
CA PRO A 29 -4.24 -1.79 -21.72
C PRO A 29 -3.49 -0.72 -20.93
N GLU A 30 -3.33 0.49 -21.48
CA GLU A 30 -2.65 1.60 -20.81
C GLU A 30 -3.60 2.71 -20.39
N ASP A 31 -4.90 2.44 -20.34
CA ASP A 31 -5.89 3.41 -19.87
C ASP A 31 -5.79 3.54 -18.35
N VAL A 32 -5.13 4.60 -17.88
CA VAL A 32 -4.87 4.80 -16.44
C VAL A 32 -6.17 4.82 -15.61
N PRO A 33 -7.21 5.57 -15.98
CA PRO A 33 -8.48 5.50 -15.23
C PRO A 33 -9.07 4.09 -15.18
N GLY A 34 -8.96 3.32 -16.26
CA GLY A 34 -9.43 1.94 -16.32
C GLY A 34 -8.63 1.02 -15.41
N LEU A 35 -7.30 1.18 -15.38
CA LEU A 35 -6.42 0.42 -14.50
C LEU A 35 -6.72 0.71 -13.02
N VAL A 36 -6.90 1.99 -12.67
CA VAL A 36 -7.25 2.40 -11.30
C VAL A 36 -8.60 1.80 -10.90
N ALA A 37 -9.60 1.91 -11.76
CA ALA A 37 -10.93 1.35 -11.48
C ALA A 37 -10.89 -0.17 -11.31
N CYS A 38 -10.12 -0.87 -12.14
CA CYS A 38 -9.95 -2.31 -12.02
C CYS A 38 -9.28 -2.68 -10.68
N ALA A 39 -8.24 -1.95 -10.28
CA ALA A 39 -7.56 -2.15 -9.02
C ALA A 39 -8.50 -1.91 -7.82
N GLU A 40 -9.33 -0.88 -7.88
CA GLU A 40 -10.35 -0.61 -6.85
C GLU A 40 -11.32 -1.79 -6.71
N MET A 41 -11.73 -2.39 -7.84
CA MET A 41 -12.61 -3.55 -7.81
C MET A 41 -11.92 -4.77 -7.18
N GLN A 42 -10.65 -4.98 -7.47
CA GLN A 42 -9.87 -6.03 -6.83
C GLN A 42 -9.78 -5.81 -5.31
N MET A 43 -9.59 -4.58 -4.86
CA MET A 43 -9.61 -4.26 -3.43
C MET A 43 -10.96 -4.60 -2.79
N MET A 44 -12.06 -4.25 -3.45
CA MET A 44 -13.40 -4.56 -2.95
C MET A 44 -13.69 -6.06 -2.91
N ARG A 45 -12.98 -6.85 -3.72
CA ARG A 45 -13.09 -8.30 -3.74
C ARG A 45 -12.10 -8.99 -2.79
N GLY A 46 -11.30 -8.22 -2.05
CA GLY A 46 -10.30 -8.76 -1.13
C GLY A 46 -9.01 -9.22 -1.78
N GLU A 47 -8.73 -8.79 -3.00
CA GLU A 47 -7.57 -9.18 -3.79
C GLU A 47 -6.46 -8.11 -3.76
N ALA A 48 -6.00 -7.78 -2.56
CA ALA A 48 -5.06 -6.67 -2.37
C ALA A 48 -3.73 -6.85 -3.11
N LYS A 49 -3.21 -8.08 -3.19
CA LYS A 49 -1.94 -8.35 -3.90
C LYS A 49 -2.05 -8.11 -5.39
N ASP A 50 -3.19 -8.45 -5.98
CA ASP A 50 -3.43 -8.21 -7.41
C ASP A 50 -3.63 -6.72 -7.68
N ALA A 51 -4.34 -6.03 -6.79
CA ALA A 51 -4.50 -4.59 -6.86
C ALA A 51 -3.15 -3.87 -6.77
N LEU A 52 -2.24 -4.36 -5.93
CA LEU A 52 -0.88 -3.82 -5.80
C LEU A 52 -0.17 -3.78 -7.16
N LYS A 53 -0.24 -4.87 -7.90
CA LYS A 53 0.40 -4.97 -9.23
C LYS A 53 -0.18 -3.96 -10.22
N LEU A 54 -1.50 -3.79 -10.21
CA LEU A 54 -2.16 -2.81 -11.08
C LEU A 54 -1.79 -1.37 -10.71
N TYR A 55 -1.74 -1.05 -9.43
CA TYR A 55 -1.32 0.28 -9.01
C TYR A 55 0.15 0.55 -9.33
N GLU A 56 1.01 -0.45 -9.24
CA GLU A 56 2.40 -0.32 -9.70
C GLU A 56 2.47 -0.03 -11.20
N THR A 57 1.64 -0.70 -12.00
CA THR A 57 1.52 -0.43 -13.44
C THR A 57 1.04 1.01 -13.68
N VAL A 58 0.06 1.48 -12.90
CA VAL A 58 -0.43 2.86 -12.99
C VAL A 58 0.72 3.84 -12.78
N LEU A 59 1.55 3.63 -11.75
CA LEU A 59 2.68 4.54 -11.47
C LEU A 59 3.77 4.49 -12.55
N ALA A 60 3.93 3.34 -13.22
CA ALA A 60 4.85 3.25 -14.35
C ALA A 60 4.37 4.10 -15.54
N LEU A 61 3.06 4.25 -15.72
CA LEU A 61 2.44 5.06 -16.77
C LEU A 61 2.26 6.51 -16.36
N ASP A 62 1.94 6.77 -15.10
CA ASP A 62 1.68 8.09 -14.54
C ASP A 62 2.17 8.15 -13.09
N ALA A 63 3.40 8.61 -12.90
CA ALA A 63 4.04 8.70 -11.59
C ALA A 63 3.31 9.64 -10.61
N ASP A 64 2.48 10.54 -11.12
CA ASP A 64 1.74 11.52 -10.33
C ASP A 64 0.29 11.09 -10.06
N ASN A 65 -0.06 9.84 -10.35
CA ASN A 65 -1.40 9.37 -10.06
C ASN A 65 -1.64 9.34 -8.55
N LEU A 66 -2.61 10.13 -8.09
CA LEU A 66 -2.89 10.30 -6.66
C LEU A 66 -3.37 9.01 -6.01
N GLN A 67 -4.33 8.32 -6.62
CA GLN A 67 -4.92 7.10 -6.07
C GLN A 67 -3.88 6.00 -5.89
N ALA A 68 -3.00 5.82 -6.87
CA ALA A 68 -1.94 4.81 -6.80
C ALA A 68 -0.93 5.12 -5.69
N ASN A 69 -0.53 6.39 -5.56
CA ASN A 69 0.38 6.80 -4.48
C ASN A 69 -0.26 6.62 -3.09
N ILE A 70 -1.54 6.94 -2.95
CA ILE A 70 -2.28 6.73 -1.70
C ILE A 70 -2.32 5.23 -1.36
N PHE A 71 -2.70 4.40 -2.34
CA PHE A 71 -2.81 2.97 -2.11
C PHE A 71 -1.47 2.36 -1.70
N LEU A 72 -0.42 2.64 -2.46
CA LEU A 72 0.90 2.05 -2.21
C LEU A 72 1.50 2.55 -0.88
N GLY A 73 1.32 3.83 -0.57
CA GLY A 73 1.76 4.36 0.71
C GLY A 73 1.08 3.68 1.88
N ASN A 74 -0.23 3.54 1.83
CA ASN A 74 -0.99 2.88 2.89
C ASN A 74 -0.71 1.38 2.96
N TYR A 75 -0.55 0.73 1.82
CA TYR A 75 -0.24 -0.70 1.75
C TYR A 75 1.08 -1.02 2.45
N TYR A 76 2.15 -0.31 2.10
CA TYR A 76 3.46 -0.55 2.71
C TYR A 76 3.48 -0.16 4.19
N TYR A 77 2.79 0.91 4.56
CA TYR A 77 2.68 1.30 5.96
C TYR A 77 2.00 0.22 6.81
N LEU A 78 0.84 -0.27 6.38
CA LEU A 78 0.10 -1.30 7.11
C LEU A 78 0.87 -2.62 7.16
N GLN A 79 1.53 -2.98 6.08
CA GLN A 79 2.37 -4.17 6.06
C GLN A 79 3.54 -4.05 7.04
N ALA A 80 4.18 -2.90 7.09
CA ALA A 80 5.26 -2.61 8.04
C ALA A 80 4.77 -2.69 9.48
N GLU A 81 3.60 -2.11 9.77
CA GLU A 81 2.99 -2.16 11.10
C GLU A 81 2.76 -3.61 11.57
N ARG A 82 2.24 -4.46 10.68
CA ARG A 82 2.00 -5.87 10.98
C ARG A 82 3.29 -6.62 11.26
N LYS A 83 4.30 -6.43 10.40
CA LYS A 83 5.61 -7.08 10.54
C LYS A 83 6.32 -6.63 11.82
N LYS A 84 6.29 -5.33 12.10
CA LYS A 84 6.87 -4.76 13.33
C LYS A 84 6.22 -5.38 14.56
N LYS A 85 4.90 -5.43 14.59
CA LYS A 85 4.15 -6.02 15.70
C LYS A 85 4.52 -7.50 15.90
N THR A 86 4.61 -8.26 14.83
CA THR A 86 5.00 -9.68 14.89
C THR A 86 6.40 -9.84 15.49
N LEU A 87 7.36 -9.03 15.05
CA LEU A 87 8.72 -9.06 15.58
C LEU A 87 8.75 -8.72 17.07
N GLU A 88 8.03 -7.68 17.47
CA GLU A 88 7.96 -7.26 18.87
C GLU A 88 7.30 -8.32 19.75
N ASP A 89 6.18 -8.89 19.31
CA ASP A 89 5.46 -9.91 20.07
C ASP A 89 6.31 -11.18 20.22
N ASN A 90 7.00 -11.61 19.18
CA ASN A 90 7.87 -12.77 19.22
C ASN A 90 9.08 -12.55 20.14
N TYR A 91 9.68 -11.35 20.09
CA TYR A 91 10.80 -11.01 20.95
C TYR A 91 10.39 -10.97 22.43
N LYS A 92 9.22 -10.43 22.75
CA LYS A 92 8.69 -10.38 24.12
C LYS A 92 8.49 -11.75 24.76
N LYS A 93 8.30 -12.79 23.95
CA LYS A 93 8.14 -14.16 24.45
C LYS A 93 9.46 -14.79 24.93
N ILE A 94 10.58 -14.21 24.59
CA ILE A 94 11.90 -14.71 24.96
C ILE A 94 12.20 -14.21 26.38
N VAL A 95 12.38 -15.14 27.33
CA VAL A 95 12.55 -14.81 28.74
C VAL A 95 13.90 -14.12 29.01
N SER A 96 14.97 -14.61 28.41
CA SER A 96 16.32 -14.03 28.58
C SER A 96 17.02 -14.01 27.21
N PRO A 97 16.76 -12.98 26.40
CA PRO A 97 17.30 -12.95 25.05
C PRO A 97 18.84 -12.91 25.04
N THR A 98 19.43 -13.72 24.16
CA THR A 98 20.87 -13.69 23.90
C THR A 98 21.22 -12.47 23.04
N ARG A 99 22.53 -12.18 22.93
CA ARG A 99 23.00 -11.13 22.03
C ARG A 99 22.60 -11.40 20.58
N MET A 100 22.66 -12.66 20.14
CA MET A 100 22.26 -13.05 18.79
C MET A 100 20.76 -12.84 18.55
N GLN A 101 19.95 -13.19 19.53
CA GLN A 101 18.49 -12.97 19.45
C GLN A 101 18.15 -11.48 19.40
N TYR A 102 18.82 -10.66 20.21
CA TYR A 102 18.65 -9.21 20.17
C TYR A 102 19.09 -8.64 18.83
N ALA A 103 20.25 -9.05 18.32
CA ALA A 103 20.77 -8.60 17.02
C ALA A 103 19.82 -9.00 15.87
N SER A 104 19.29 -10.22 15.91
CA SER A 104 18.31 -10.70 14.93
C SER A 104 17.03 -9.85 14.96
N TYR A 105 16.54 -9.54 16.16
CA TYR A 105 15.37 -8.65 16.33
C TYR A 105 15.64 -7.25 15.75
N ARG A 106 16.79 -6.65 16.07
CA ARG A 106 17.19 -5.33 15.56
C ARG A 106 17.34 -5.34 14.03
N ASN A 107 17.93 -6.39 13.47
CA ASN A 107 18.05 -6.54 12.02
C ASN A 107 16.67 -6.67 11.36
N GLY A 108 15.78 -7.43 11.97
CA GLY A 108 14.40 -7.54 11.50
C GLY A 108 13.66 -6.20 11.48
N LEU A 109 13.83 -5.38 12.54
CA LEU A 109 13.28 -4.02 12.57
C LEU A 109 13.87 -3.14 11.47
N SER A 110 15.19 -3.21 11.24
CA SER A 110 15.82 -2.45 10.16
C SER A 110 15.25 -2.82 8.80
N ASP A 111 15.01 -4.11 8.55
CA ASP A 111 14.39 -4.58 7.31
C ASP A 111 12.96 -4.07 7.16
N VAL A 112 12.19 -4.05 8.26
CA VAL A 112 10.80 -3.50 8.25
C VAL A 112 10.82 -2.02 7.87
N PHE A 113 11.78 -1.25 8.39
CA PHE A 113 11.90 0.16 8.03
C PHE A 113 12.31 0.33 6.57
N ALA A 114 13.37 -0.35 6.13
CA ALA A 114 13.86 -0.22 4.75
C ALA A 114 12.85 -0.66 3.70
N ASN A 115 12.14 -1.75 3.94
CA ASN A 115 11.23 -2.36 2.96
C ASN A 115 9.75 -1.99 3.15
N GLY A 116 9.42 -1.31 4.24
CA GLY A 116 8.04 -0.93 4.57
C GLY A 116 7.89 0.56 4.81
N TYR A 117 8.33 1.06 5.96
CA TYR A 117 8.11 2.46 6.34
C TYR A 117 8.77 3.45 5.38
N ASP A 118 9.99 3.19 4.94
CA ASP A 118 10.70 4.09 4.00
C ASP A 118 9.99 4.13 2.65
N LYS A 119 9.50 2.99 2.16
CA LYS A 119 8.71 2.96 0.93
C LYS A 119 7.39 3.72 1.10
N ALA A 120 6.68 3.46 2.21
CA ALA A 120 5.44 4.17 2.53
C ALA A 120 5.67 5.68 2.58
N LYS A 121 6.74 6.11 3.23
CA LYS A 121 7.13 7.52 3.34
C LYS A 121 7.27 8.17 1.98
N ASN A 122 7.96 7.52 1.05
CA ASN A 122 8.17 8.07 -0.30
C ASN A 122 6.84 8.29 -1.03
N TYR A 123 5.95 7.30 -1.01
CA TYR A 123 4.63 7.43 -1.63
C TYR A 123 3.78 8.50 -0.96
N LEU A 124 3.76 8.55 0.37
CA LEU A 124 2.95 9.51 1.11
C LEU A 124 3.47 10.95 0.99
N GLN A 125 4.78 11.13 0.86
CA GLN A 125 5.35 12.45 0.54
C GLN A 125 4.89 12.92 -0.83
N LYS A 126 4.82 11.99 -1.80
CA LYS A 126 4.29 12.29 -3.13
C LYS A 126 2.82 12.69 -3.05
N VAL A 127 2.03 12.01 -2.23
CA VAL A 127 0.63 12.38 -2.00
C VAL A 127 0.53 13.83 -1.53
N LEU A 128 1.35 14.25 -0.57
CA LEU A 128 1.32 15.64 -0.07
C LEU A 128 1.76 16.66 -1.11
N GLN A 129 2.63 16.29 -2.06
CA GLN A 129 2.97 17.15 -3.18
C GLN A 129 1.79 17.36 -4.13
N LEU A 130 0.94 16.34 -4.27
CA LEU A 130 -0.19 16.35 -5.21
C LEU A 130 -1.48 16.88 -4.58
N PHE A 131 -1.67 16.70 -3.28
CA PHE A 131 -2.92 17.01 -2.59
C PHE A 131 -2.66 17.25 -1.09
N PRO A 132 -3.31 18.24 -0.46
CA PRO A 132 -3.15 18.50 0.98
C PRO A 132 -3.91 17.47 1.82
N SER A 133 -3.41 16.24 1.89
CA SER A 133 -4.05 15.13 2.58
C SER A 133 -3.71 15.15 4.07
N THR A 134 -4.71 15.35 4.92
CA THR A 134 -4.57 15.25 6.37
C THR A 134 -4.15 13.84 6.80
N GLU A 135 -4.73 12.82 6.17
CA GLU A 135 -4.42 11.42 6.48
C GLU A 135 -2.96 11.07 6.16
N ALA A 136 -2.47 11.48 5.00
CA ALA A 136 -1.06 11.26 4.62
C ALA A 136 -0.12 11.97 5.60
N GLY A 137 -0.46 13.20 6.00
CA GLY A 137 0.32 13.95 6.97
C GLY A 137 0.41 13.26 8.33
N LYS A 138 -0.71 12.72 8.83
CA LYS A 138 -0.74 11.98 10.10
C LYS A 138 0.11 10.72 10.04
N THR A 139 0.03 9.97 8.94
CA THR A 139 0.82 8.75 8.76
C THR A 139 2.30 9.07 8.70
N LEU A 140 2.68 10.13 7.98
CA LEU A 140 4.08 10.57 7.92
C LEU A 140 4.62 10.99 9.28
N GLU A 141 3.84 11.68 10.09
CA GLU A 141 4.24 12.04 11.46
C GLU A 141 4.44 10.78 12.32
N ARG A 142 3.57 9.80 12.17
CA ARG A 142 3.72 8.51 12.88
C ARG A 142 5.01 7.80 12.47
N ILE A 143 5.32 7.76 11.18
CA ILE A 143 6.56 7.16 10.68
C ILE A 143 7.78 7.89 11.26
N LYS A 144 7.74 9.21 11.30
CA LYS A 144 8.81 10.04 11.88
C LYS A 144 9.06 9.71 13.35
N ILE A 145 8.00 9.53 14.13
CA ILE A 145 8.09 9.14 15.54
C ILE A 145 8.74 7.75 15.64
N LEU A 146 8.31 6.80 14.82
CA LEU A 146 8.86 5.45 14.81
C LEU A 146 10.35 5.43 14.43
N GLU A 147 10.76 6.26 13.48
CA GLU A 147 12.18 6.40 13.10
C GLU A 147 13.02 6.89 14.29
N LYS A 148 12.52 7.86 15.03
CA LYS A 148 13.21 8.37 16.22
C LYS A 148 13.32 7.30 17.31
N GLU A 149 12.27 6.54 17.55
CA GLU A 149 12.28 5.45 18.53
C GLU A 149 13.29 4.37 18.14
N MET A 150 13.37 4.04 16.85
CA MET A 150 14.31 3.03 16.37
C MET A 150 15.78 3.45 16.55
N ASN A 151 16.07 4.74 16.39
CA ASN A 151 17.41 5.28 16.46
C ASN A 151 17.92 5.55 17.90
N LYS A 152 17.12 5.23 18.91
CA LYS A 152 17.52 5.33 20.33
C LYS A 152 18.38 4.09 20.79
#